data_94d75701b273f43c2ae4b20145773d03
#
_entry.id   94d75701b273f43c2ae4b20145773d03
#
_cell.length_a   1.000
_cell.length_b   1.000
_cell.length_c   1.000
_cell.angle_alpha   90.00
_cell.angle_beta   90.00
_cell.angle_gamma   90.00
#
_symmetry.space_group_name_H-M   'P 1'
#
loop_
_entity.id
_entity.type
_entity.pdbx_description
1 polymer ?
#
loop_
_entity_poly.entity_id
_entity_poly.type
_entity_poly.pdbx_seq_one_letter_code
_entity_poly.pdbx_strand_id
1 'polypeptide(L)'
;MRLLRTILILLVLLLPAGRGGAQIVNRLNVDAPTFERYAWGRMQQFNESNLALADSLYALGEAKANIKYKCLALSLEFPVRFAQGDYDAMDRAVAEIKSLTGERRDSRAFYFATLHEYCQYLVHIGRASDAMLEARAMQRLSDSEKRPIGKMYSYRIIGLIQSYRENSYLAISNFQRAARFCREANAEQDLPNLYILIAQEFIKMKNFPEADNYCTQAEAYQDFFPGIRIKALMTRAYLYDESGRSDRFWDCYRKLSEDPLYSVQAGRDERFEMDVCYLKSLGLFNEALQKADSLSVPKVRYGLKHGIYAAQGAYPSAYRELNLLLNEKDSIYIKVQNEDLAILDAEMNNAQLRAEAEQLRHQNQNTILIGFIVMFAIAFLSILVAQWQLRENLSELKSKNNDMLRARRAYQQALDAKEAENAVKIRILQNRKSNSFSV
;
A
#
# COMPACT_ATOMS: atom_id res chain seq x y z
N MET A 1 -3.40 6.66 -40.02
CA MET A 1 -3.04 7.90 -39.30
C MET A 1 -2.79 7.70 -37.80
N ARG A 2 -3.61 6.96 -37.05
CA ARG A 2 -3.37 6.68 -35.61
C ARG A 2 -2.08 5.87 -35.37
N LEU A 3 -1.84 4.83 -36.15
CA LEU A 3 -0.64 3.99 -36.04
C LEU A 3 0.68 4.78 -36.32
N LEU A 4 0.65 5.67 -37.29
CA LEU A 4 1.80 6.52 -37.62
C LEU A 4 2.11 7.53 -36.49
N ARG A 5 1.07 8.05 -35.82
CA ARG A 5 1.22 8.93 -34.64
C ARG A 5 1.80 8.18 -33.44
N THR A 6 1.35 6.93 -33.21
CA THR A 6 1.88 6.08 -32.12
C THR A 6 3.35 5.70 -32.37
N ILE A 7 3.71 5.38 -33.62
CA ILE A 7 5.11 5.10 -34.00
C ILE A 7 5.98 6.35 -33.88
N LEU A 8 5.46 7.53 -34.23
CA LEU A 8 6.20 8.80 -34.09
C LEU A 8 6.44 9.18 -32.63
N ILE A 9 5.46 8.92 -31.75
CA ILE A 9 5.59 9.10 -30.29
C ILE A 9 6.64 8.14 -29.74
N LEU A 10 6.64 6.87 -30.15
CA LEU A 10 7.66 5.87 -29.78
C LEU A 10 9.08 6.26 -30.28
N LEU A 11 9.20 6.79 -31.49
CA LEU A 11 10.48 7.23 -32.04
C LEU A 11 11.06 8.45 -31.30
N VAL A 12 10.21 9.37 -30.84
CA VAL A 12 10.63 10.55 -30.06
C VAL A 12 11.14 10.14 -28.68
N LEU A 13 10.59 9.06 -28.11
CA LEU A 13 10.96 8.54 -26.79
C LEU A 13 12.24 7.69 -26.81
N LEU A 14 12.75 7.33 -28.02
CA LEU A 14 14.01 6.62 -28.21
C LEU A 14 15.22 7.56 -28.45
N LEU A 15 14.99 8.89 -28.51
CA LEU A 15 16.07 9.86 -28.68
C LEU A 15 16.78 10.12 -27.34
N PRO A 16 18.13 10.23 -27.33
CA PRO A 16 18.88 10.50 -26.10
C PRO A 16 18.48 11.86 -25.48
N ALA A 17 18.36 11.84 -24.16
CA ALA A 17 17.93 12.97 -23.36
C ALA A 17 18.92 14.15 -23.40
N GLY A 18 18.71 15.03 -24.35
CA GLY A 18 19.30 16.36 -24.35
C GLY A 18 18.18 17.41 -24.25
N ARG A 19 18.49 18.62 -23.90
CA ARG A 19 17.60 19.80 -23.74
C ARG A 19 16.49 20.00 -24.81
N GLY A 20 16.35 19.07 -25.75
CA GLY A 20 15.36 19.07 -26.83
C GLY A 20 13.99 18.46 -26.47
N GLY A 21 13.82 17.77 -25.35
CA GLY A 21 12.59 17.01 -25.05
C GLY A 21 11.33 17.89 -24.94
N ALA A 22 11.42 19.03 -24.26
CA ALA A 22 10.29 19.97 -24.14
C ALA A 22 9.92 20.62 -25.48
N GLN A 23 10.90 20.89 -26.34
CA GLN A 23 10.65 21.42 -27.70
C GLN A 23 10.00 20.36 -28.61
N ILE A 24 10.32 19.08 -28.42
CA ILE A 24 9.78 17.98 -29.23
C ILE A 24 8.30 17.73 -28.88
N VAL A 25 7.94 17.75 -27.59
CA VAL A 25 6.54 17.60 -27.14
C VAL A 25 5.66 18.74 -27.66
N ASN A 26 6.15 19.99 -27.68
CA ASN A 26 5.43 21.13 -28.26
C ASN A 26 5.29 21.03 -29.79
N ARG A 27 6.25 20.42 -30.50
CA ARG A 27 6.20 20.23 -31.96
C ARG A 27 5.27 19.12 -32.40
N LEU A 28 5.04 18.09 -31.56
CA LEU A 28 4.24 16.91 -31.91
C LEU A 28 2.74 17.11 -31.74
N ASN A 29 2.29 18.21 -31.14
CA ASN A 29 0.88 18.53 -30.91
C ASN A 29 0.09 17.33 -30.34
N VAL A 30 0.72 16.60 -29.39
CA VAL A 30 0.10 15.48 -28.68
C VAL A 30 -0.94 16.03 -27.72
N ASP A 31 -2.16 15.51 -27.75
CA ASP A 31 -3.19 15.99 -26.83
C ASP A 31 -2.81 15.67 -25.36
N ALA A 32 -3.12 16.60 -24.47
CA ALA A 32 -2.80 16.51 -23.05
C ALA A 32 -3.29 15.22 -22.39
N PRO A 33 -4.53 14.74 -22.63
CA PRO A 33 -5.03 13.50 -22.06
C PRO A 33 -4.23 12.25 -22.46
N THR A 34 -3.77 12.17 -23.71
CA THR A 34 -2.95 11.04 -24.18
C THR A 34 -1.58 11.05 -23.52
N PHE A 35 -0.99 12.23 -23.35
CA PHE A 35 0.30 12.38 -22.69
C PHE A 35 0.22 12.09 -21.19
N GLU A 36 -0.81 12.57 -20.50
CA GLU A 36 -1.06 12.27 -19.11
C GLU A 36 -1.22 10.75 -18.89
N ARG A 37 -2.00 10.07 -19.71
CA ARG A 37 -2.19 8.61 -19.63
C ARG A 37 -0.88 7.86 -19.84
N TYR A 38 -0.05 8.30 -20.76
CA TYR A 38 1.27 7.73 -20.97
C TYR A 38 2.16 7.90 -19.74
N ALA A 39 2.22 9.09 -19.17
CA ALA A 39 3.02 9.38 -17.99
C ALA A 39 2.55 8.57 -16.77
N TRP A 40 1.24 8.44 -16.55
CA TRP A 40 0.68 7.57 -15.52
C TRP A 40 1.09 6.11 -15.69
N GLY A 41 1.10 5.59 -16.92
CA GLY A 41 1.59 4.23 -17.20
C GLY A 41 3.07 4.04 -16.88
N ARG A 42 3.87 5.09 -17.02
CA ARG A 42 5.31 5.08 -16.72
C ARG A 42 5.62 5.16 -15.23
N MET A 43 4.76 5.74 -14.42
CA MET A 43 4.95 5.84 -12.96
C MET A 43 5.03 4.48 -12.26
N GLN A 44 4.48 3.44 -12.86
CA GLN A 44 4.49 2.08 -12.30
C GLN A 44 5.67 1.23 -12.81
N GLN A 45 6.58 1.81 -13.60
CA GLN A 45 7.68 1.08 -14.22
C GLN A 45 9.03 1.68 -13.82
N PHE A 46 9.93 0.83 -13.34
CA PHE A 46 11.33 1.22 -13.24
C PHE A 46 11.91 1.42 -14.63
N ASN A 47 12.27 2.65 -14.95
CA ASN A 47 12.96 2.98 -16.19
C ASN A 47 13.74 4.28 -15.98
N GLU A 48 15.06 4.25 -16.15
CA GLU A 48 15.91 5.43 -15.96
C GLU A 48 15.52 6.62 -16.86
N SER A 49 14.93 6.34 -18.03
CA SER A 49 14.41 7.40 -18.90
C SER A 49 13.23 8.17 -18.30
N ASN A 50 12.66 7.71 -17.16
CA ASN A 50 11.62 8.45 -16.46
C ASN A 50 12.16 9.76 -15.88
N LEU A 51 13.44 9.85 -15.50
CA LEU A 51 14.03 11.10 -15.01
C LEU A 51 14.06 12.17 -16.10
N ALA A 52 14.51 11.82 -17.30
CA ALA A 52 14.53 12.74 -18.43
C ALA A 52 13.11 13.17 -18.88
N LEU A 53 12.14 12.24 -18.77
CA LEU A 53 10.73 12.54 -19.01
C LEU A 53 10.17 13.47 -17.92
N ALA A 54 10.54 13.25 -16.67
CA ALA A 54 10.18 14.09 -15.53
C ALA A 54 10.68 15.53 -15.72
N ASP A 55 11.95 15.71 -16.04
CA ASP A 55 12.54 17.03 -16.31
C ASP A 55 11.79 17.78 -17.44
N SER A 56 11.50 17.07 -18.53
CA SER A 56 10.79 17.62 -19.68
C SER A 56 9.36 18.01 -19.33
N LEU A 57 8.68 17.17 -18.54
CA LEU A 57 7.30 17.40 -18.13
C LEU A 57 7.21 18.51 -17.08
N TYR A 58 8.19 18.59 -16.17
CA TYR A 58 8.26 19.66 -15.18
C TYR A 58 8.45 21.02 -15.85
N ALA A 59 9.40 21.14 -16.78
CA ALA A 59 9.64 22.35 -17.57
C ALA A 59 8.39 22.76 -18.39
N LEU A 60 7.68 21.80 -18.97
CA LEU A 60 6.41 22.05 -19.65
C LEU A 60 5.33 22.55 -18.67
N GLY A 61 5.29 21.99 -17.47
CA GLY A 61 4.41 22.41 -16.39
C GLY A 61 4.68 23.86 -15.96
N GLU A 62 5.94 24.27 -15.93
CA GLU A 62 6.32 25.67 -15.69
C GLU A 62 5.87 26.59 -16.81
N ALA A 63 6.22 26.25 -18.03
CA ALA A 63 5.89 27.07 -19.23
C ALA A 63 4.38 27.25 -19.41
N LYS A 64 3.56 26.26 -19.04
CA LYS A 64 2.10 26.32 -19.16
C LYS A 64 1.38 26.67 -17.84
N ALA A 65 2.09 26.95 -16.76
CA ALA A 65 1.56 27.14 -15.42
C ALA A 65 0.63 25.97 -15.00
N ASN A 66 0.96 24.74 -15.41
CA ASN A 66 0.16 23.54 -15.18
C ASN A 66 0.74 22.71 -14.02
N ILE A 67 0.09 22.83 -12.87
CA ILE A 67 0.50 22.12 -11.65
C ILE A 67 0.41 20.60 -11.81
N LYS A 68 -0.58 20.07 -12.55
CA LYS A 68 -0.71 18.64 -12.78
C LYS A 68 0.52 18.05 -13.45
N TYR A 69 1.08 18.77 -14.42
CA TYR A 69 2.31 18.33 -15.10
C TYR A 69 3.52 18.33 -14.15
N LYS A 70 3.64 19.35 -13.30
CA LYS A 70 4.70 19.37 -12.28
C LYS A 70 4.59 18.19 -11.31
N CYS A 71 3.41 17.97 -10.74
CA CYS A 71 3.18 16.85 -9.82
C CYS A 71 3.40 15.49 -10.49
N LEU A 72 2.96 15.34 -11.74
CA LEU A 72 3.17 14.11 -12.50
C LEU A 72 4.66 13.87 -12.79
N ALA A 73 5.40 14.92 -13.10
CA ALA A 73 6.85 14.87 -13.27
C ALA A 73 7.55 14.37 -12.00
N LEU A 74 7.25 14.98 -10.87
CA LEU A 74 7.78 14.57 -9.56
C LEU A 74 7.44 13.12 -9.22
N SER A 75 6.24 12.68 -9.57
CA SER A 75 5.82 11.29 -9.32
C SER A 75 6.50 10.27 -10.24
N LEU A 76 6.90 10.66 -11.45
CA LEU A 76 7.67 9.81 -12.38
C LEU A 76 9.06 9.45 -11.84
N GLU A 77 9.61 10.24 -10.91
CA GLU A 77 10.89 9.95 -10.28
C GLU A 77 10.80 8.79 -9.27
N PHE A 78 9.63 8.55 -8.64
CA PHE A 78 9.51 7.61 -7.53
C PHE A 78 10.08 6.21 -7.83
N PRO A 79 9.73 5.51 -8.93
CA PRO A 79 10.26 4.17 -9.18
C PRO A 79 11.77 4.17 -9.36
N VAL A 80 12.34 5.22 -9.95
CA VAL A 80 13.80 5.31 -10.18
C VAL A 80 14.53 5.62 -8.89
N ARG A 81 14.07 6.63 -8.13
CA ARG A 81 14.63 6.98 -6.82
C ARG A 81 14.54 5.83 -5.83
N PHE A 82 13.41 5.13 -5.81
CA PHE A 82 13.24 3.92 -5.02
C PHE A 82 14.30 2.86 -5.35
N ALA A 83 14.50 2.54 -6.62
CA ALA A 83 15.47 1.55 -7.03
C ALA A 83 16.94 1.98 -6.78
N GLN A 84 17.20 3.28 -6.77
CA GLN A 84 18.49 3.87 -6.41
C GLN A 84 18.71 3.96 -4.89
N GLY A 85 17.68 3.73 -4.06
CA GLY A 85 17.72 3.93 -2.62
C GLY A 85 17.75 5.40 -2.19
N ASP A 86 17.45 6.34 -3.11
CA ASP A 86 17.42 7.79 -2.84
C ASP A 86 16.05 8.21 -2.29
N TYR A 87 15.76 7.76 -1.07
CA TYR A 87 14.48 8.02 -0.40
C TYR A 87 14.31 9.49 -0.02
N ASP A 88 15.41 10.19 0.24
CA ASP A 88 15.38 11.63 0.55
C ASP A 88 14.90 12.45 -0.66
N ALA A 89 15.26 12.04 -1.88
CA ALA A 89 14.74 12.68 -3.09
C ALA A 89 13.23 12.46 -3.25
N MET A 90 12.73 11.26 -2.92
CA MET A 90 11.30 10.98 -2.91
C MET A 90 10.56 11.86 -1.90
N ASP A 91 11.08 11.99 -0.68
CA ASP A 91 10.51 12.83 0.38
C ASP A 91 10.47 14.32 -0.03
N ARG A 92 11.54 14.82 -0.68
CA ARG A 92 11.57 16.20 -1.25
C ARG A 92 10.52 16.39 -2.35
N ALA A 93 10.40 15.45 -3.28
CA ALA A 93 9.41 15.50 -4.34
C ALA A 93 7.97 15.53 -3.78
N VAL A 94 7.69 14.74 -2.75
CA VAL A 94 6.38 14.76 -2.07
C VAL A 94 6.13 16.08 -1.34
N ALA A 95 7.13 16.64 -0.68
CA ALA A 95 7.02 17.94 -0.03
C ALA A 95 6.66 19.04 -1.05
N GLU A 96 7.27 18.99 -2.23
CA GLU A 96 6.96 19.90 -3.32
C GLU A 96 5.55 19.68 -3.88
N ILE A 97 5.12 18.43 -4.10
CA ILE A 97 3.75 18.10 -4.50
C ILE A 97 2.73 18.67 -3.49
N LYS A 98 2.98 18.50 -2.20
CA LYS A 98 2.13 19.06 -1.14
C LYS A 98 2.07 20.58 -1.19
N SER A 99 3.20 21.25 -1.43
CA SER A 99 3.27 22.69 -1.58
C SER A 99 2.48 23.20 -2.82
N LEU A 100 2.65 22.53 -3.96
CA LEU A 100 1.97 22.88 -5.20
C LEU A 100 0.44 22.70 -5.15
N THR A 101 -0.03 21.70 -4.41
CA THR A 101 -1.44 21.28 -4.39
C THR A 101 -2.20 21.68 -3.13
N GLY A 102 -1.51 22.12 -2.07
CA GLY A 102 -2.02 22.24 -0.70
C GLY A 102 -3.35 22.96 -0.54
N GLU A 103 -3.58 24.08 -1.22
CA GLU A 103 -4.81 24.88 -1.13
C GLU A 103 -5.75 24.71 -2.33
N ARG A 104 -5.35 23.97 -3.35
CA ARG A 104 -6.08 23.88 -4.61
C ARG A 104 -7.02 22.70 -4.68
N ARG A 105 -8.30 22.98 -4.59
CA ARG A 105 -9.38 21.97 -4.67
C ARG A 105 -9.50 21.28 -6.04
N ASP A 106 -9.15 21.94 -7.13
CA ASP A 106 -9.17 21.41 -8.50
C ASP A 106 -8.14 20.31 -8.74
N SER A 107 -7.01 20.35 -8.04
CA SER A 107 -5.91 19.37 -8.13
C SER A 107 -6.03 18.24 -7.12
N ARG A 108 -7.08 18.18 -6.30
CA ARG A 108 -7.17 17.31 -5.13
C ARG A 108 -7.20 15.81 -5.47
N ALA A 109 -7.89 15.41 -6.52
CA ALA A 109 -7.91 14.00 -6.94
C ALA A 109 -6.50 13.54 -7.35
N PHE A 110 -5.77 14.42 -8.05
CA PHE A 110 -4.39 14.17 -8.45
C PHE A 110 -3.45 14.10 -7.25
N TYR A 111 -3.59 15.00 -6.30
CA TYR A 111 -2.88 14.96 -5.01
C TYR A 111 -3.04 13.62 -4.30
N PHE A 112 -4.27 13.11 -4.17
CA PHE A 112 -4.51 11.81 -3.54
C PHE A 112 -3.85 10.65 -4.30
N ALA A 113 -3.89 10.68 -5.63
CA ALA A 113 -3.28 9.64 -6.45
C ALA A 113 -1.74 9.63 -6.32
N THR A 114 -1.09 10.79 -6.34
CA THR A 114 0.37 10.88 -6.20
C THR A 114 0.85 10.50 -4.81
N LEU A 115 0.14 10.91 -3.77
CA LEU A 115 0.45 10.48 -2.41
C LEU A 115 0.24 8.97 -2.22
N HIS A 116 -0.76 8.39 -2.86
CA HIS A 116 -0.96 6.95 -2.85
C HIS A 116 0.26 6.22 -3.44
N GLU A 117 0.77 6.64 -4.60
CA GLU A 117 1.97 6.04 -5.20
C GLU A 117 3.18 6.14 -4.27
N TYR A 118 3.42 7.30 -3.67
CA TYR A 118 4.48 7.46 -2.68
C TYR A 118 4.31 6.52 -1.46
N CYS A 119 3.10 6.41 -0.92
CA CYS A 119 2.83 5.55 0.23
C CYS A 119 3.07 4.06 -0.08
N GLN A 120 2.86 3.61 -1.32
CA GLN A 120 3.21 2.25 -1.70
C GLN A 120 4.72 2.01 -1.52
N TYR A 121 5.57 2.94 -1.98
CA TYR A 121 7.02 2.83 -1.77
C TYR A 121 7.41 2.89 -0.29
N LEU A 122 6.77 3.75 0.52
CA LEU A 122 6.99 3.78 1.96
C LEU A 122 6.74 2.42 2.61
N VAL A 123 5.65 1.74 2.25
CA VAL A 123 5.37 0.39 2.76
C VAL A 123 6.45 -0.60 2.35
N HIS A 124 6.92 -0.53 1.10
CA HIS A 124 7.97 -1.43 0.60
C HIS A 124 9.33 -1.25 1.31
N ILE A 125 9.70 -0.01 1.67
CA ILE A 125 10.95 0.25 2.42
C ILE A 125 10.80 0.09 3.94
N GLY A 126 9.61 -0.34 4.39
CA GLY A 126 9.32 -0.55 5.80
C GLY A 126 9.05 0.73 6.60
N ARG A 127 8.69 1.84 5.93
CA ARG A 127 8.21 3.09 6.57
C ARG A 127 6.67 3.09 6.64
N ALA A 128 6.09 1.99 7.11
CA ALA A 128 4.65 1.78 7.18
C ALA A 128 3.93 2.81 8.08
N SER A 129 4.61 3.31 9.10
CA SER A 129 4.13 4.38 9.99
C SER A 129 3.90 5.69 9.23
N ASP A 130 4.86 6.10 8.41
CA ASP A 130 4.74 7.31 7.60
C ASP A 130 3.60 7.17 6.60
N ALA A 131 3.49 6.00 5.95
CA ALA A 131 2.37 5.69 5.06
C ALA A 131 1.01 5.75 5.79
N MET A 132 0.94 5.30 7.04
CA MET A 132 -0.28 5.36 7.84
C MET A 132 -0.66 6.81 8.19
N LEU A 133 0.32 7.64 8.55
CA LEU A 133 0.10 9.08 8.82
C LEU A 133 -0.45 9.79 7.59
N GLU A 134 0.12 9.54 6.40
CA GLU A 134 -0.35 10.10 5.13
C GLU A 134 -1.77 9.59 4.79
N ALA A 135 -2.03 8.30 4.96
CA ALA A 135 -3.36 7.73 4.74
C ALA A 135 -4.43 8.40 5.62
N ARG A 136 -4.14 8.62 6.91
CA ARG A 136 -5.04 9.32 7.83
C ARG A 136 -5.22 10.79 7.47
N ALA A 137 -4.15 11.46 7.01
CA ALA A 137 -4.25 12.84 6.53
C ALA A 137 -5.17 12.92 5.29
N MET A 138 -5.03 11.98 4.36
CA MET A 138 -5.94 11.87 3.21
C MET A 138 -7.40 11.63 3.62
N GLN A 139 -7.67 10.82 4.64
CA GLN A 139 -9.03 10.61 5.15
C GLN A 139 -9.63 11.90 5.69
N ARG A 140 -8.90 12.58 6.57
CA ARG A 140 -9.36 13.86 7.15
C ARG A 140 -9.66 14.90 6.06
N LEU A 141 -8.78 15.02 5.08
CA LEU A 141 -8.97 15.95 3.97
C LEU A 141 -10.15 15.55 3.08
N SER A 142 -10.30 14.26 2.79
CA SER A 142 -11.43 13.70 2.05
C SER A 142 -12.77 13.96 2.75
N ASP A 143 -12.82 13.84 4.08
CA ASP A 143 -14.01 14.13 4.87
C ASP A 143 -14.37 15.62 4.84
N SER A 144 -13.38 16.50 5.04
CA SER A 144 -13.59 17.95 5.06
C SER A 144 -14.07 18.48 3.70
N GLU A 145 -13.61 17.87 2.60
CA GLU A 145 -13.97 18.27 1.23
C GLU A 145 -15.12 17.45 0.62
N LYS A 146 -15.61 16.42 1.33
CA LYS A 146 -16.66 15.49 0.86
C LYS A 146 -16.28 14.82 -0.46
N ARG A 147 -15.02 14.37 -0.59
CA ARG A 147 -14.47 13.71 -1.80
C ARG A 147 -14.15 12.23 -1.54
N PRO A 148 -15.00 11.28 -1.99
CA PRO A 148 -14.80 9.84 -1.72
C PRO A 148 -13.47 9.28 -2.22
N ILE A 149 -12.90 9.88 -3.28
CA ILE A 149 -11.64 9.41 -3.89
C ILE A 149 -10.46 9.39 -2.90
N GLY A 150 -10.38 10.36 -2.00
CA GLY A 150 -9.35 10.39 -0.96
C GLY A 150 -9.51 9.25 0.05
N LYS A 151 -10.74 8.88 0.39
CA LYS A 151 -11.02 7.69 1.22
C LYS A 151 -10.64 6.41 0.50
N MET A 152 -10.92 6.30 -0.78
CA MET A 152 -10.55 5.13 -1.59
C MET A 152 -9.05 4.89 -1.51
N TYR A 153 -8.23 5.89 -1.83
CA TYR A 153 -6.78 5.77 -1.77
C TYR A 153 -6.27 5.52 -0.35
N SER A 154 -6.81 6.19 0.65
CA SER A 154 -6.44 5.97 2.04
C SER A 154 -6.71 4.55 2.51
N TYR A 155 -7.91 3.99 2.29
CA TYR A 155 -8.21 2.61 2.66
C TYR A 155 -7.38 1.60 1.88
N ARG A 156 -7.02 1.88 0.62
CA ARG A 156 -6.10 1.05 -0.15
C ARG A 156 -4.71 1.02 0.50
N ILE A 157 -4.16 2.17 0.93
CA ILE A 157 -2.88 2.23 1.64
C ILE A 157 -2.95 1.47 2.96
N ILE A 158 -3.99 1.69 3.77
CA ILE A 158 -4.17 0.97 5.03
C ILE A 158 -4.25 -0.54 4.78
N GLY A 159 -4.95 -0.97 3.73
CA GLY A 159 -4.97 -2.37 3.30
C GLY A 159 -3.58 -2.91 2.97
N LEU A 160 -2.77 -2.17 2.22
CA LEU A 160 -1.38 -2.55 1.91
C LEU A 160 -0.52 -2.65 3.17
N ILE A 161 -0.67 -1.72 4.12
CA ILE A 161 0.03 -1.78 5.41
C ILE A 161 -0.37 -3.04 6.18
N GLN A 162 -1.67 -3.37 6.22
CA GLN A 162 -2.14 -4.59 6.89
C GLN A 162 -1.66 -5.86 6.18
N SER A 163 -1.59 -5.86 4.84
CA SER A 163 -1.00 -6.94 4.04
C SER A 163 0.48 -7.14 4.36
N TYR A 164 1.24 -6.04 4.47
CA TYR A 164 2.65 -6.06 4.86
C TYR A 164 2.84 -6.66 6.28
N ARG A 165 1.91 -6.36 7.19
CA ARG A 165 1.84 -6.89 8.57
C ARG A 165 1.32 -8.31 8.64
N GLU A 166 1.08 -8.97 7.51
CA GLU A 166 0.50 -10.30 7.39
C GLU A 166 -0.90 -10.45 8.04
N ASN A 167 -1.62 -9.34 8.17
CA ASN A 167 -2.99 -9.32 8.69
C ASN A 167 -4.01 -9.32 7.53
N SER A 168 -4.15 -10.47 6.88
CA SER A 168 -4.98 -10.62 5.67
C SER A 168 -6.45 -10.25 5.91
N TYR A 169 -7.02 -10.53 7.08
CA TYR A 169 -8.42 -10.16 7.38
C TYR A 169 -8.64 -8.64 7.36
N LEU A 170 -7.75 -7.90 8.01
CA LEU A 170 -7.83 -6.43 8.01
C LEU A 170 -7.46 -5.86 6.65
N ALA A 171 -6.52 -6.46 5.93
CA ALA A 171 -6.18 -6.06 4.57
C ALA A 171 -7.40 -6.16 3.64
N ILE A 172 -8.06 -7.33 3.59
CA ILE A 172 -9.28 -7.55 2.81
C ILE A 172 -10.38 -6.55 3.19
N SER A 173 -10.65 -6.37 4.48
CA SER A 173 -11.66 -5.42 4.96
C SER A 173 -11.40 -4.00 4.45
N ASN A 174 -10.13 -3.54 4.49
CA ASN A 174 -9.77 -2.22 4.02
C ASN A 174 -9.83 -2.12 2.49
N PHE A 175 -9.39 -3.13 1.74
CA PHE A 175 -9.54 -3.16 0.28
C PHE A 175 -11.01 -3.15 -0.15
N GLN A 176 -11.89 -3.86 0.55
CA GLN A 176 -13.34 -3.83 0.31
C GLN A 176 -13.94 -2.44 0.59
N ARG A 177 -13.49 -1.76 1.66
CA ARG A 177 -13.86 -0.35 1.91
C ARG A 177 -13.36 0.56 0.80
N ALA A 178 -12.12 0.37 0.33
CA ALA A 178 -11.59 1.10 -0.80
C ALA A 178 -12.44 0.89 -2.06
N ALA A 179 -12.85 -0.36 -2.36
CA ALA A 179 -13.72 -0.68 -3.50
C ALA A 179 -15.10 -0.01 -3.40
N ARG A 180 -15.67 0.11 -2.20
CA ARG A 180 -16.90 0.87 -2.00
C ARG A 180 -16.72 2.34 -2.33
N PHE A 181 -15.70 2.99 -1.77
CA PHE A 181 -15.41 4.41 -2.06
C PHE A 181 -14.96 4.65 -3.50
N CYS A 182 -14.36 3.65 -4.16
CA CYS A 182 -14.07 3.68 -5.57
C CYS A 182 -15.35 3.85 -6.41
N ARG A 183 -16.40 3.08 -6.11
CA ARG A 183 -17.72 3.23 -6.77
C ARG A 183 -18.38 4.57 -6.44
N GLU A 184 -18.35 5.00 -5.18
CA GLU A 184 -18.89 6.31 -4.75
C GLU A 184 -18.17 7.49 -5.44
N ALA A 185 -16.91 7.32 -5.81
CA ALA A 185 -16.09 8.31 -6.51
C ALA A 185 -16.22 8.26 -8.04
N ASN A 186 -16.97 7.31 -8.61
CA ASN A 186 -17.01 6.99 -10.04
C ASN A 186 -15.60 6.72 -10.62
N ALA A 187 -14.73 6.05 -9.84
CA ALA A 187 -13.36 5.72 -10.20
C ALA A 187 -13.22 4.20 -10.48
N GLU A 188 -14.17 3.62 -11.21
CA GLU A 188 -14.28 2.17 -11.44
C GLU A 188 -13.03 1.56 -12.09
N GLN A 189 -12.20 2.37 -12.74
CA GLN A 189 -10.92 1.95 -13.29
C GLN A 189 -9.93 1.42 -12.22
N ASP A 190 -10.12 1.75 -10.93
CA ASP A 190 -9.29 1.26 -9.84
C ASP A 190 -9.79 -0.06 -9.23
N LEU A 191 -11.05 -0.46 -9.50
CA LEU A 191 -11.66 -1.68 -8.95
C LEU A 191 -10.88 -2.96 -9.28
N PRO A 192 -10.45 -3.20 -10.54
CA PRO A 192 -9.78 -4.46 -10.85
C PRO A 192 -8.46 -4.64 -10.09
N ASN A 193 -7.71 -3.57 -9.84
CA ASN A 193 -6.51 -3.65 -9.01
C ASN A 193 -6.84 -3.98 -7.54
N LEU A 194 -7.95 -3.45 -7.00
CA LEU A 194 -8.40 -3.79 -5.65
C LEU A 194 -8.84 -5.26 -5.56
N TYR A 195 -9.50 -5.79 -6.57
CA TYR A 195 -9.87 -7.20 -6.61
C TYR A 195 -8.64 -8.12 -6.67
N ILE A 196 -7.60 -7.76 -7.42
CA ILE A 196 -6.33 -8.50 -7.42
C ILE A 196 -5.70 -8.50 -6.02
N LEU A 197 -5.64 -7.36 -5.33
CA LEU A 197 -5.11 -7.28 -3.97
C LEU A 197 -5.90 -8.18 -3.00
N ILE A 198 -7.23 -8.19 -3.10
CA ILE A 198 -8.08 -9.06 -2.28
C ILE A 198 -7.82 -10.54 -2.61
N ALA A 199 -7.69 -10.89 -3.89
CA ALA A 199 -7.39 -12.26 -4.32
C ALA A 199 -6.04 -12.74 -3.74
N GLN A 200 -5.02 -11.90 -3.76
CA GLN A 200 -3.71 -12.21 -3.17
C GLN A 200 -3.79 -12.49 -1.66
N GLU A 201 -4.61 -11.73 -0.93
CA GLU A 201 -4.81 -11.99 0.49
C GLU A 201 -5.55 -13.31 0.74
N PHE A 202 -6.55 -13.67 -0.08
CA PHE A 202 -7.21 -14.96 0.01
C PHE A 202 -6.29 -16.13 -0.31
N ILE A 203 -5.31 -15.96 -1.22
CA ILE A 203 -4.26 -16.97 -1.47
C ILE A 203 -3.43 -17.18 -0.20
N LYS A 204 -2.97 -16.12 0.46
CA LYS A 204 -2.22 -16.21 1.72
C LYS A 204 -3.00 -16.97 2.81
N MET A 205 -4.32 -16.81 2.82
CA MET A 205 -5.24 -17.51 3.73
C MET A 205 -5.59 -18.92 3.25
N LYS A 206 -5.08 -19.36 2.10
CA LYS A 206 -5.42 -20.62 1.42
C LYS A 206 -6.91 -20.79 1.09
N ASN A 207 -7.63 -19.68 0.97
CA ASN A 207 -9.02 -19.66 0.48
C ASN A 207 -9.02 -19.47 -1.05
N PHE A 208 -8.64 -20.53 -1.75
CA PHE A 208 -8.48 -20.53 -3.21
C PHE A 208 -9.77 -20.26 -4.00
N PRO A 209 -10.96 -20.74 -3.57
CA PRO A 209 -12.21 -20.44 -4.28
C PRO A 209 -12.52 -18.93 -4.32
N GLU A 210 -12.38 -18.23 -3.19
CA GLU A 210 -12.59 -16.79 -3.14
C GLU A 210 -11.52 -16.02 -3.91
N ALA A 211 -10.26 -16.47 -3.85
CA ALA A 211 -9.19 -15.88 -4.63
C ALA A 211 -9.50 -15.93 -6.14
N ASP A 212 -9.94 -17.09 -6.66
CA ASP A 212 -10.29 -17.25 -8.06
C ASP A 212 -11.51 -16.42 -8.46
N ASN A 213 -12.52 -16.31 -7.59
CA ASN A 213 -13.67 -15.45 -7.76
C ASN A 213 -13.27 -13.97 -7.95
N TYR A 214 -12.37 -13.46 -7.09
CA TYR A 214 -11.89 -12.08 -7.22
C TYR A 214 -11.00 -11.88 -8.47
N CYS A 215 -10.21 -12.86 -8.88
CA CYS A 215 -9.51 -12.82 -10.18
C CYS A 215 -10.50 -12.70 -11.34
N THR A 216 -11.59 -13.46 -11.31
CA THR A 216 -12.64 -13.40 -12.34
C THR A 216 -13.33 -12.02 -12.37
N GLN A 217 -13.61 -11.43 -11.20
CA GLN A 217 -14.16 -10.08 -11.12
C GLN A 217 -13.18 -9.03 -11.68
N ALA A 218 -11.86 -9.19 -11.47
CA ALA A 218 -10.88 -8.29 -12.05
C ALA A 218 -10.80 -8.41 -13.57
N GLU A 219 -10.84 -9.64 -14.11
CA GLU A 219 -10.79 -9.90 -15.55
C GLU A 219 -11.99 -9.35 -16.32
N ALA A 220 -13.14 -9.13 -15.69
CA ALA A 220 -14.28 -8.49 -16.33
C ALA A 220 -13.96 -7.08 -16.85
N TYR A 221 -12.85 -6.47 -16.43
CA TYR A 221 -12.39 -5.16 -16.89
C TYR A 221 -11.27 -5.22 -17.94
N GLN A 222 -10.89 -6.40 -18.44
CA GLN A 222 -9.74 -6.57 -19.34
C GLN A 222 -9.86 -5.81 -20.67
N ASP A 223 -11.05 -5.62 -21.18
CA ASP A 223 -11.29 -4.89 -22.44
C ASP A 223 -10.97 -3.40 -22.31
N PHE A 224 -11.13 -2.85 -21.10
CA PHE A 224 -10.82 -1.46 -20.77
C PHE A 224 -9.37 -1.30 -20.28
N PHE A 225 -8.85 -2.31 -19.59
CA PHE A 225 -7.52 -2.32 -18.96
C PHE A 225 -6.78 -3.62 -19.27
N PRO A 226 -6.18 -3.76 -20.46
CA PRO A 226 -5.55 -5.02 -20.89
C PRO A 226 -4.47 -5.55 -19.93
N GLY A 227 -3.76 -4.65 -19.21
CA GLY A 227 -2.77 -5.03 -18.21
C GLY A 227 -3.36 -5.79 -17.01
N ILE A 228 -4.66 -5.66 -16.74
CA ILE A 228 -5.30 -6.38 -15.63
C ILE A 228 -5.37 -7.88 -15.90
N ARG A 229 -5.47 -8.30 -17.16
CA ARG A 229 -5.41 -9.70 -17.56
C ARG A 229 -4.10 -10.34 -17.13
N ILE A 230 -2.99 -9.63 -17.32
CA ILE A 230 -1.66 -10.10 -16.89
C ILE A 230 -1.61 -10.30 -15.38
N LYS A 231 -2.07 -9.29 -14.61
CA LYS A 231 -2.12 -9.37 -13.14
C LYS A 231 -3.01 -10.51 -12.64
N ALA A 232 -4.17 -10.69 -13.26
CA ALA A 232 -5.09 -11.78 -12.91
C ALA A 232 -4.49 -13.16 -13.23
N LEU A 233 -3.85 -13.32 -14.41
CA LEU A 233 -3.16 -14.55 -14.77
C LEU A 233 -2.01 -14.87 -13.82
N MET A 234 -1.20 -13.87 -13.44
CA MET A 234 -0.12 -14.04 -12.45
C MET A 234 -0.69 -14.47 -11.11
N THR A 235 -1.74 -13.79 -10.64
CA THR A 235 -2.38 -14.13 -9.36
C THR A 235 -2.95 -15.55 -9.37
N ARG A 236 -3.55 -15.98 -10.48
CA ARG A 236 -4.00 -17.37 -10.65
C ARG A 236 -2.85 -18.36 -10.74
N ALA A 237 -1.74 -18.00 -11.36
CA ALA A 237 -0.55 -18.86 -11.36
C ALA A 237 -0.07 -19.11 -9.92
N TYR A 238 0.04 -18.06 -9.09
CA TYR A 238 0.35 -18.24 -7.67
C TYR A 238 -0.68 -19.09 -6.93
N LEU A 239 -1.96 -18.88 -7.18
CA LEU A 239 -3.03 -19.70 -6.62
C LEU A 239 -2.85 -21.19 -6.96
N TYR A 240 -2.53 -21.49 -8.21
CA TYR A 240 -2.39 -22.87 -8.67
C TYR A 240 -1.08 -23.51 -8.19
N ASP A 241 0.01 -22.77 -8.08
CA ASP A 241 1.25 -23.25 -7.45
C ASP A 241 1.01 -23.58 -5.96
N GLU A 242 0.40 -22.66 -5.21
CA GLU A 242 0.10 -22.83 -3.78
C GLU A 242 -0.93 -23.96 -3.50
N SER A 243 -1.84 -24.19 -4.44
CA SER A 243 -2.84 -25.28 -4.33
C SER A 243 -2.37 -26.61 -4.91
N GLY A 244 -1.14 -26.71 -5.44
CA GLY A 244 -0.56 -27.91 -6.02
C GLY A 244 -1.18 -28.33 -7.37
N ARG A 245 -1.82 -27.41 -8.09
CA ARG A 245 -2.49 -27.67 -9.38
C ARG A 245 -1.56 -27.35 -10.54
N SER A 246 -0.54 -28.15 -10.72
CA SER A 246 0.54 -27.91 -11.69
C SER A 246 0.04 -27.72 -13.13
N ASP A 247 -0.93 -28.50 -13.58
CA ASP A 247 -1.47 -28.40 -14.97
C ASP A 247 -2.06 -27.01 -15.24
N ARG A 248 -2.81 -26.46 -14.25
CA ARG A 248 -3.41 -25.13 -14.37
C ARG A 248 -2.38 -24.03 -14.23
N PHE A 249 -1.37 -24.24 -13.39
CA PHE A 249 -0.22 -23.34 -13.30
C PHE A 249 0.49 -23.23 -14.65
N TRP A 250 0.78 -24.36 -15.31
CA TRP A 250 1.46 -24.38 -16.62
C TRP A 250 0.63 -23.68 -17.71
N ASP A 251 -0.70 -23.85 -17.71
CA ASP A 251 -1.55 -23.12 -18.64
C ASP A 251 -1.50 -21.61 -18.43
N CYS A 252 -1.52 -21.16 -17.18
CA CYS A 252 -1.36 -19.72 -16.86
C CYS A 252 0.03 -19.21 -17.27
N TYR A 253 1.10 -19.93 -16.93
CA TYR A 253 2.46 -19.54 -17.26
C TYR A 253 2.69 -19.45 -18.77
N ARG A 254 2.17 -20.42 -19.55
CA ARG A 254 2.22 -20.37 -21.00
C ARG A 254 1.52 -19.14 -21.55
N LYS A 255 0.30 -18.86 -21.11
CA LYS A 255 -0.47 -17.66 -21.53
C LYS A 255 0.27 -16.37 -21.18
N LEU A 256 0.95 -16.32 -20.04
CA LEU A 256 1.78 -15.18 -19.65
C LEU A 256 3.00 -15.03 -20.56
N SER A 257 3.73 -16.11 -20.80
CA SER A 257 4.96 -16.08 -21.61
C SER A 257 4.72 -15.73 -23.09
N GLU A 258 3.54 -16.06 -23.62
CA GLU A 258 3.11 -15.74 -24.98
C GLU A 258 2.55 -14.30 -25.11
N ASP A 259 2.21 -13.63 -24.00
CA ASP A 259 1.59 -12.31 -24.03
C ASP A 259 2.64 -11.19 -24.10
N PRO A 260 2.63 -10.35 -25.14
CA PRO A 260 3.59 -9.24 -25.26
C PRO A 260 3.52 -8.24 -24.11
N LEU A 261 2.36 -8.10 -23.46
CA LEU A 261 2.19 -7.18 -22.33
C LEU A 261 2.85 -7.72 -21.04
N TYR A 262 3.15 -9.01 -20.94
CA TYR A 262 3.74 -9.59 -19.74
C TYR A 262 5.07 -8.94 -19.38
N SER A 263 5.96 -8.75 -20.35
CA SER A 263 7.25 -8.10 -20.13
C SER A 263 7.16 -6.62 -19.75
N VAL A 264 6.04 -5.97 -20.10
CA VAL A 264 5.79 -4.55 -19.84
C VAL A 264 5.07 -4.33 -18.51
N GLN A 265 4.13 -5.21 -18.15
CA GLN A 265 3.24 -5.07 -17.00
C GLN A 265 3.78 -5.74 -15.74
N ALA A 266 4.55 -6.83 -15.88
CA ALA A 266 5.18 -7.50 -14.76
C ALA A 266 6.59 -6.99 -14.51
N GLY A 267 6.91 -6.70 -13.26
CA GLY A 267 8.25 -6.34 -12.83
C GLY A 267 9.27 -7.49 -13.07
N ARG A 268 10.55 -7.15 -13.00
CA ARG A 268 11.61 -8.16 -13.17
C ARG A 268 11.48 -9.28 -12.15
N ASP A 269 11.34 -8.93 -10.87
CA ASP A 269 11.26 -9.90 -9.79
C ASP A 269 9.98 -10.75 -9.88
N GLU A 270 8.85 -10.14 -10.21
CA GLU A 270 7.59 -10.88 -10.42
C GLU A 270 7.70 -11.93 -11.53
N ARG A 271 8.38 -11.59 -12.65
CA ARG A 271 8.63 -12.56 -13.73
C ARG A 271 9.58 -13.67 -13.26
N PHE A 272 10.62 -13.32 -12.51
CA PHE A 272 11.57 -14.29 -11.98
C PHE A 272 10.91 -15.24 -10.98
N GLU A 273 9.98 -14.78 -10.16
CA GLU A 273 9.17 -15.62 -9.29
C GLU A 273 8.36 -16.65 -10.09
N MET A 274 7.68 -16.20 -11.16
CA MET A 274 6.94 -17.10 -12.04
C MET A 274 7.86 -18.14 -12.70
N ASP A 275 9.04 -17.71 -13.19
CA ASP A 275 10.04 -18.61 -13.78
C ASP A 275 10.54 -19.64 -12.75
N VAL A 276 10.79 -19.21 -11.50
CA VAL A 276 11.22 -20.11 -10.42
C VAL A 276 10.14 -21.16 -10.13
N CYS A 277 8.86 -20.76 -10.00
CA CYS A 277 7.77 -21.69 -9.80
C CYS A 277 7.64 -22.68 -10.97
N TYR A 278 7.82 -22.20 -12.21
CA TYR A 278 7.81 -23.05 -13.39
C TYR A 278 8.97 -24.07 -13.40
N LEU A 279 10.21 -23.63 -13.21
CA LEU A 279 11.38 -24.49 -13.14
C LEU A 279 11.27 -25.52 -12.01
N LYS A 280 10.78 -25.09 -10.82
CA LYS A 280 10.49 -25.98 -9.69
C LYS A 280 9.49 -27.07 -10.09
N SER A 281 8.41 -26.71 -10.78
CA SER A 281 7.36 -27.64 -11.20
C SER A 281 7.82 -28.67 -12.24
N LEU A 282 8.88 -28.34 -13.00
CA LEU A 282 9.55 -29.27 -13.95
C LEU A 282 10.61 -30.13 -13.29
N GLY A 283 10.93 -29.96 -12.01
CA GLY A 283 12.03 -30.64 -11.33
C GLY A 283 13.42 -30.10 -11.67
N LEU A 284 13.52 -28.95 -12.36
CA LEU A 284 14.79 -28.28 -12.72
C LEU A 284 15.28 -27.43 -11.53
N PHE A 285 15.57 -28.13 -10.41
CA PHE A 285 15.80 -27.48 -9.11
C PHE A 285 17.04 -26.58 -9.09
N ASN A 286 18.12 -26.95 -9.75
CA ASN A 286 19.35 -26.15 -9.78
C ASN A 286 19.14 -24.82 -10.51
N GLU A 287 18.43 -24.83 -11.62
CA GLU A 287 18.09 -23.65 -12.41
C GLU A 287 17.13 -22.75 -11.63
N ALA A 288 16.14 -23.36 -10.95
CA ALA A 288 15.21 -22.67 -10.08
C ALA A 288 15.94 -21.94 -8.93
N LEU A 289 16.92 -22.60 -8.28
CA LEU A 289 17.73 -22.01 -7.21
C LEU A 289 18.58 -20.85 -7.72
N GLN A 290 19.25 -21.00 -8.85
CA GLN A 290 20.04 -19.93 -9.45
C GLN A 290 19.18 -18.71 -9.80
N LYS A 291 17.98 -18.95 -10.31
CA LYS A 291 17.02 -17.88 -10.62
C LYS A 291 16.50 -17.20 -9.34
N ALA A 292 16.20 -17.99 -8.32
CA ALA A 292 15.75 -17.49 -7.02
C ALA A 292 16.82 -16.61 -6.34
N ASP A 293 18.10 -16.92 -6.47
CA ASP A 293 19.19 -16.11 -5.92
C ASP A 293 19.30 -14.72 -6.56
N SER A 294 18.73 -14.53 -7.75
CA SER A 294 18.68 -13.24 -8.44
C SER A 294 17.53 -12.32 -7.99
N LEU A 295 16.66 -12.78 -7.10
CA LEU A 295 15.55 -11.98 -6.57
C LEU A 295 16.05 -10.96 -5.54
N SER A 296 15.56 -9.73 -5.65
CA SER A 296 15.98 -8.63 -4.79
C SER A 296 15.37 -8.70 -3.37
N VAL A 297 14.16 -9.28 -3.23
CA VAL A 297 13.42 -9.34 -1.97
C VAL A 297 13.79 -10.58 -1.16
N PRO A 298 14.51 -10.46 -0.01
CA PRO A 298 15.00 -11.61 0.77
C PRO A 298 13.88 -12.55 1.22
N LYS A 299 12.78 -12.03 1.73
CA LYS A 299 11.62 -12.82 2.16
C LYS A 299 11.08 -13.74 1.07
N VAL A 300 10.93 -13.24 -0.15
CA VAL A 300 10.46 -14.00 -1.32
C VAL A 300 11.49 -15.04 -1.70
N ARG A 301 12.77 -14.65 -1.79
CA ARG A 301 13.89 -15.54 -2.12
C ARG A 301 13.97 -16.72 -1.18
N TYR A 302 13.94 -16.49 0.15
CA TYR A 302 14.00 -17.59 1.13
C TYR A 302 12.77 -18.49 1.06
N GLY A 303 11.57 -17.95 0.86
CA GLY A 303 10.34 -18.73 0.71
C GLY A 303 10.40 -19.65 -0.51
N LEU A 304 10.82 -19.15 -1.66
CA LEU A 304 10.97 -19.96 -2.88
C LEU A 304 12.06 -21.02 -2.75
N LYS A 305 13.23 -20.68 -2.21
CA LYS A 305 14.33 -21.65 -1.98
C LYS A 305 13.91 -22.75 -1.00
N HIS A 306 13.19 -22.40 0.07
CA HIS A 306 12.60 -23.40 0.95
C HIS A 306 11.71 -24.37 0.17
N GLY A 307 10.78 -23.84 -0.66
CA GLY A 307 9.88 -24.67 -1.45
C GLY A 307 10.62 -25.56 -2.47
N ILE A 308 11.69 -25.05 -3.11
CA ILE A 308 12.51 -25.83 -4.04
C ILE A 308 13.22 -26.97 -3.32
N TYR A 309 13.92 -26.69 -2.21
CA TYR A 309 14.62 -27.73 -1.44
C TYR A 309 13.66 -28.78 -0.84
N ALA A 310 12.47 -28.35 -0.42
CA ALA A 310 11.43 -29.27 0.05
C ALA A 310 10.95 -30.20 -1.07
N ALA A 311 10.71 -29.64 -2.27
CA ALA A 311 10.32 -30.45 -3.45
C ALA A 311 11.43 -31.42 -3.90
N GLN A 312 12.70 -31.03 -3.73
CA GLN A 312 13.87 -31.88 -4.02
C GLN A 312 14.10 -32.98 -2.96
N GLY A 313 13.41 -32.91 -1.80
CA GLY A 313 13.68 -33.80 -0.67
C GLY A 313 14.92 -33.42 0.16
N ALA A 314 15.54 -32.26 -0.12
CA ALA A 314 16.72 -31.75 0.58
C ALA A 314 16.33 -31.04 1.90
N TYR A 315 15.71 -31.76 2.83
CA TYR A 315 15.11 -31.21 4.03
C TYR A 315 16.04 -30.38 4.92
N PRO A 316 17.33 -30.72 5.13
CA PRO A 316 18.24 -29.86 5.90
C PRO A 316 18.43 -28.47 5.28
N SER A 317 18.49 -28.38 3.96
CA SER A 317 18.59 -27.12 3.23
C SER A 317 17.24 -26.36 3.27
N ALA A 318 16.14 -27.06 3.07
CA ALA A 318 14.80 -26.49 3.22
C ALA A 318 14.60 -25.88 4.62
N TYR A 319 15.00 -26.58 5.67
CA TYR A 319 14.91 -26.09 7.05
C TYR A 319 15.77 -24.82 7.28
N ARG A 320 16.96 -24.77 6.72
CA ARG A 320 17.83 -23.58 6.79
C ARG A 320 17.17 -22.36 6.16
N GLU A 321 16.63 -22.50 4.94
CA GLU A 321 15.94 -21.40 4.26
C GLU A 321 14.65 -21.00 5.00
N LEU A 322 13.92 -21.96 5.59
CA LEU A 322 12.78 -21.67 6.44
C LEU A 322 13.16 -20.83 7.66
N ASN A 323 14.28 -21.16 8.32
CA ASN A 323 14.75 -20.36 9.45
C ASN A 323 15.12 -18.94 9.05
N LEU A 324 15.76 -18.77 7.88
CA LEU A 324 16.06 -17.43 7.36
C LEU A 324 14.76 -16.65 7.06
N LEU A 325 13.76 -17.31 6.48
CA LEU A 325 12.44 -16.73 6.24
C LEU A 325 11.75 -16.30 7.54
N LEU A 326 11.79 -17.16 8.56
CA LEU A 326 11.19 -16.88 9.88
C LEU A 326 11.91 -15.73 10.57
N ASN A 327 13.24 -15.70 10.56
CA ASN A 327 14.02 -14.58 11.11
C ASN A 327 13.70 -13.25 10.41
N GLU A 328 13.53 -13.28 9.09
CA GLU A 328 13.13 -12.09 8.33
C GLU A 328 11.72 -11.63 8.72
N LYS A 329 10.78 -12.58 8.88
CA LYS A 329 9.42 -12.29 9.35
C LYS A 329 9.39 -11.74 10.77
N ASP A 330 10.17 -12.31 11.68
CA ASP A 330 10.28 -11.85 13.06
C ASP A 330 10.89 -10.44 13.12
N SER A 331 11.90 -10.16 12.30
CA SER A 331 12.48 -8.83 12.16
C SER A 331 11.45 -7.81 11.69
N ILE A 332 10.66 -8.15 10.67
CA ILE A 332 9.55 -7.32 10.19
C ILE A 332 8.51 -7.12 11.29
N TYR A 333 8.14 -8.19 12.00
CA TYR A 333 7.16 -8.13 13.08
C TYR A 333 7.60 -7.23 14.24
N ILE A 334 8.85 -7.35 14.69
CA ILE A 334 9.42 -6.50 15.74
C ILE A 334 9.45 -5.03 15.29
N LYS A 335 9.88 -4.79 14.04
CA LYS A 335 9.89 -3.45 13.48
C LYS A 335 8.49 -2.83 13.47
N VAL A 336 7.51 -3.59 13.01
CA VAL A 336 6.10 -3.17 12.98
C VAL A 336 5.56 -2.89 14.39
N GLN A 337 5.86 -3.74 15.37
CA GLN A 337 5.45 -3.48 16.75
C GLN A 337 6.04 -2.20 17.32
N ASN A 338 7.33 -1.96 17.08
CA ASN A 338 7.99 -0.73 17.52
C ASN A 338 7.39 0.52 16.84
N GLU A 339 7.07 0.41 15.55
CA GLU A 339 6.39 1.48 14.81
C GLU A 339 4.97 1.73 15.33
N ASP A 340 4.21 0.68 15.63
CA ASP A 340 2.87 0.81 16.20
C ASP A 340 2.89 1.49 17.57
N LEU A 341 3.86 1.14 18.42
CA LEU A 341 4.08 1.81 19.71
C LEU A 341 4.44 3.28 19.52
N ALA A 342 5.33 3.60 18.59
CA ALA A 342 5.71 4.98 18.29
C ALA A 342 4.52 5.80 17.75
N ILE A 343 3.67 5.22 16.92
CA ILE A 343 2.43 5.86 16.45
C ILE A 343 1.48 6.09 17.63
N LEU A 344 1.30 5.08 18.48
CA LEU A 344 0.43 5.17 19.64
C LEU A 344 0.91 6.26 20.61
N ASP A 345 2.21 6.31 20.88
CA ASP A 345 2.83 7.35 21.70
C ASP A 345 2.64 8.73 21.07
N ALA A 346 2.85 8.87 19.77
CA ALA A 346 2.63 10.13 19.05
C ALA A 346 1.15 10.55 19.07
N GLU A 347 0.23 9.61 18.95
CA GLU A 347 -1.21 9.89 19.05
C GLU A 347 -1.63 10.27 20.47
N MET A 348 -1.09 9.58 21.47
CA MET A 348 -1.32 9.92 22.89
C MET A 348 -0.77 11.30 23.21
N ASN A 349 0.44 11.61 22.79
CA ASN A 349 1.05 12.93 22.98
C ASN A 349 0.25 14.02 22.26
N ASN A 350 -0.20 13.78 21.02
CA ASN A 350 -1.05 14.71 20.29
C ASN A 350 -2.44 14.88 20.94
N ALA A 351 -3.01 13.81 21.49
CA ALA A 351 -4.27 13.88 22.23
C ALA A 351 -4.09 14.66 23.54
N GLN A 352 -2.99 14.45 24.24
CA GLN A 352 -2.64 15.17 25.46
C GLN A 352 -2.41 16.66 25.19
N LEU A 353 -1.61 17.00 24.16
CA LEU A 353 -1.40 18.39 23.74
C LEU A 353 -2.69 19.09 23.31
N ARG A 354 -3.62 18.37 22.66
CA ARG A 354 -4.95 18.92 22.35
C ARG A 354 -5.79 19.14 23.60
N ALA A 355 -5.77 18.19 24.52
CA ALA A 355 -6.47 18.34 25.80
C ALA A 355 -5.90 19.51 26.61
N GLU A 356 -4.57 19.66 26.65
CA GLU A 356 -3.91 20.80 27.29
C GLU A 356 -4.23 22.13 26.57
N ALA A 357 -4.23 22.16 25.25
CA ALA A 357 -4.60 23.33 24.46
C ALA A 357 -6.08 23.71 24.65
N GLU A 358 -6.97 22.73 24.72
CA GLU A 358 -8.38 22.96 25.05
C GLU A 358 -8.54 23.45 26.48
N GLN A 359 -7.81 22.89 27.42
CA GLN A 359 -7.81 23.33 28.81
C GLN A 359 -7.30 24.77 28.96
N LEU A 360 -6.19 25.11 28.28
CA LEU A 360 -5.65 26.48 28.22
C LEU A 360 -6.64 27.46 27.55
N ARG A 361 -7.31 27.00 26.50
CA ARG A 361 -8.34 27.81 25.82
C ARG A 361 -9.56 28.05 26.72
N HIS A 362 -9.97 27.03 27.46
CA HIS A 362 -11.03 27.17 28.47
C HIS A 362 -10.60 28.05 29.65
N GLN A 363 -9.34 27.91 30.11
CA GLN A 363 -8.80 28.78 31.14
C GLN A 363 -8.76 30.27 30.70
N ASN A 364 -8.31 30.54 29.49
CA ASN A 364 -8.31 31.88 28.91
C ASN A 364 -9.75 32.44 28.73
N GLN A 365 -10.67 31.60 28.25
CA GLN A 365 -12.09 32.01 28.15
C GLN A 365 -12.69 32.28 29.52
N ASN A 366 -12.42 31.43 30.50
CA ASN A 366 -12.88 31.65 31.89
C ASN A 366 -12.26 32.89 32.51
N THR A 367 -10.99 33.19 32.25
CA THR A 367 -10.33 34.42 32.75
C THR A 367 -10.93 35.69 32.15
N ILE A 368 -11.27 35.65 30.86
CA ILE A 368 -11.97 36.74 30.18
C ILE A 368 -13.40 36.89 30.75
N LEU A 369 -14.11 35.80 30.98
CA LEU A 369 -15.45 35.79 31.58
C LEU A 369 -15.43 36.30 33.03
N ILE A 370 -14.45 35.90 33.84
CA ILE A 370 -14.24 36.37 35.20
C ILE A 370 -13.96 37.87 35.20
N GLY A 371 -13.15 38.38 34.26
CA GLY A 371 -12.90 39.81 34.08
C GLY A 371 -14.19 40.63 33.80
N PHE A 372 -15.16 40.03 33.13
CA PHE A 372 -16.49 40.67 32.91
C PHE A 372 -17.44 40.48 34.08
N ILE A 373 -17.33 39.43 34.87
CA ILE A 373 -18.26 39.05 35.94
C ILE A 373 -17.88 39.65 37.29
N VAL A 374 -16.58 40.03 37.47
CA VAL A 374 -16.08 40.66 38.73
C VAL A 374 -16.82 41.96 39.07
N MET A 375 -17.52 42.53 38.14
CA MET A 375 -18.27 43.74 38.42
C MET A 375 -19.56 43.56 39.20
N PHE A 376 -20.18 42.40 39.35
CA PHE A 376 -21.42 42.26 40.19
C PHE A 376 -21.77 40.81 40.59
N ALA A 377 -22.03 40.67 41.87
CA ALA A 377 -22.91 39.75 42.66
C ALA A 377 -23.27 38.34 42.08
N ILE A 378 -22.59 37.85 41.03
CA ILE A 378 -22.91 36.62 40.33
C ILE A 378 -21.92 35.49 40.72
N ALA A 379 -20.97 35.76 41.62
CA ALA A 379 -20.00 34.78 42.11
C ALA A 379 -20.66 33.50 42.69
N PHE A 380 -21.85 33.61 43.21
CA PHE A 380 -22.56 32.46 43.80
C PHE A 380 -23.21 31.55 42.75
N LEU A 381 -23.72 32.09 41.67
CA LEU A 381 -24.31 31.30 40.56
C LEU A 381 -23.20 30.65 39.71
N SER A 382 -22.05 31.33 39.52
CA SER A 382 -20.93 30.78 38.77
C SER A 382 -20.28 29.60 39.50
N ILE A 383 -20.25 29.58 40.84
CA ILE A 383 -19.77 28.46 41.62
C ILE A 383 -20.67 27.21 41.48
N LEU A 384 -21.98 27.40 41.46
CA LEU A 384 -22.94 26.31 41.25
C LEU A 384 -22.85 25.72 39.84
N VAL A 385 -22.69 26.56 38.84
CA VAL A 385 -22.52 26.09 37.43
C VAL A 385 -21.18 25.40 37.24
N ALA A 386 -20.10 25.92 37.84
CA ALA A 386 -18.79 25.28 37.79
C ALA A 386 -18.77 23.90 38.49
N GLN A 387 -19.46 23.77 39.63
CA GLN A 387 -19.59 22.46 40.29
C GLN A 387 -20.43 21.47 39.48
N TRP A 388 -21.47 21.93 38.78
CA TRP A 388 -22.29 21.08 37.91
C TRP A 388 -21.48 20.58 36.70
N GLN A 389 -20.73 21.47 36.03
CA GLN A 389 -19.85 21.11 34.94
C GLN A 389 -18.71 20.15 35.36
N LEU A 390 -18.18 20.34 36.58
CA LEU A 390 -17.14 19.43 37.07
C LEU A 390 -17.67 18.00 37.31
N ARG A 391 -18.91 17.85 37.78
CA ARG A 391 -19.57 16.56 37.93
C ARG A 391 -19.84 15.87 36.56
N GLU A 392 -20.24 16.65 35.58
CA GLU A 392 -20.54 16.14 34.23
C GLU A 392 -19.26 15.70 33.51
N ASN A 393 -18.20 16.51 33.59
CA ASN A 393 -16.88 16.16 33.05
C ASN A 393 -16.27 14.96 33.77
N LEU A 394 -16.48 14.79 35.07
CA LEU A 394 -16.05 13.60 35.80
C LEU A 394 -16.83 12.34 35.40
N SER A 395 -18.12 12.47 35.04
CA SER A 395 -18.92 11.36 34.54
C SER A 395 -18.47 10.95 33.11
N GLU A 396 -18.11 11.94 32.28
CA GLU A 396 -17.62 11.71 30.92
C GLU A 396 -16.19 11.09 30.92
N LEU A 397 -15.32 11.55 31.83
CA LEU A 397 -14.00 10.96 32.03
C LEU A 397 -14.09 9.50 32.55
N LYS A 398 -15.03 9.19 33.42
CA LYS A 398 -15.31 7.81 33.85
C LYS A 398 -15.82 6.94 32.69
N SER A 399 -16.64 7.47 31.81
CA SER A 399 -17.12 6.77 30.61
C SER A 399 -15.96 6.46 29.65
N LYS A 400 -15.14 7.47 29.29
CA LYS A 400 -13.98 7.30 28.41
C LYS A 400 -12.92 6.35 28.97
N ASN A 401 -12.69 6.37 30.28
CA ASN A 401 -11.76 5.44 30.95
C ASN A 401 -12.30 3.99 30.93
N ASN A 402 -13.61 3.81 31.10
CA ASN A 402 -14.23 2.50 30.97
C ASN A 402 -14.15 1.93 29.55
N ASP A 403 -14.28 2.77 28.54
CA ASP A 403 -14.18 2.33 27.14
C ASP A 403 -12.74 1.95 26.77
N MET A 404 -11.73 2.69 27.27
CA MET A 404 -10.33 2.30 27.15
C MET A 404 -10.01 0.98 27.85
N LEU A 405 -10.59 0.78 29.02
CA LEU A 405 -10.42 -0.50 29.76
C LEU A 405 -11.10 -1.69 29.04
N ARG A 406 -12.25 -1.46 28.40
CA ARG A 406 -12.92 -2.49 27.58
C ARG A 406 -12.11 -2.84 26.34
N ALA A 407 -11.58 -1.82 25.62
CA ALA A 407 -10.72 -2.04 24.47
C ALA A 407 -9.43 -2.78 24.85
N ARG A 408 -8.81 -2.46 25.99
CA ARG A 408 -7.61 -3.16 26.49
C ARG A 408 -7.90 -4.63 26.85
N ARG A 409 -9.08 -4.92 27.44
CA ARG A 409 -9.49 -6.30 27.72
C ARG A 409 -9.80 -7.10 26.46
N ALA A 410 -10.45 -6.46 25.46
CA ALA A 410 -10.72 -7.11 24.17
C ALA A 410 -9.41 -7.42 23.41
N TYR A 411 -8.42 -6.51 23.47
CA TYR A 411 -7.09 -6.75 22.91
C TYR A 411 -6.36 -7.90 23.60
N GLN A 412 -6.40 -7.95 24.95
CA GLN A 412 -5.78 -9.02 25.72
C GLN A 412 -6.43 -10.38 25.39
N GLN A 413 -7.77 -10.43 25.33
CA GLN A 413 -8.50 -11.66 24.95
C GLN A 413 -8.18 -12.13 23.53
N ALA A 414 -7.99 -11.19 22.57
CA ALA A 414 -7.57 -11.54 21.22
C ALA A 414 -6.12 -12.05 21.16
N LEU A 415 -5.25 -11.54 22.04
CA LEU A 415 -3.87 -12.01 22.20
C LEU A 415 -3.84 -13.44 22.76
N ASP A 416 -4.59 -13.66 23.85
CA ASP A 416 -4.70 -14.97 24.51
C ASP A 416 -5.31 -16.03 23.57
N ALA A 417 -6.32 -15.64 22.75
CA ALA A 417 -6.90 -16.52 21.74
C ALA A 417 -5.89 -16.91 20.66
N LYS A 418 -5.03 -15.97 20.23
CA LYS A 418 -3.97 -16.21 19.25
C LYS A 418 -2.86 -17.10 19.81
N GLU A 419 -2.52 -16.93 21.09
CA GLU A 419 -1.57 -17.82 21.78
C GLU A 419 -2.14 -19.23 21.95
N ALA A 420 -3.42 -19.35 22.29
CA ALA A 420 -4.11 -20.63 22.37
C ALA A 420 -4.16 -21.33 20.99
N GLU A 421 -4.44 -20.60 19.92
CA GLU A 421 -4.41 -21.12 18.55
C GLU A 421 -3.01 -21.63 18.17
N ASN A 422 -1.97 -20.86 18.50
CA ASN A 422 -0.58 -21.26 18.27
C ASN A 422 -0.20 -22.49 19.12
N ALA A 423 -0.65 -22.56 20.37
CA ALA A 423 -0.43 -23.72 21.24
C ALA A 423 -1.11 -24.98 20.68
N VAL A 424 -2.31 -24.84 20.11
CA VAL A 424 -3.00 -25.95 19.43
C VAL A 424 -2.24 -26.37 18.16
N LYS A 425 -1.76 -25.44 17.37
CA LYS A 425 -0.92 -25.73 16.17
C LYS A 425 0.36 -26.48 16.56
N ILE A 426 1.04 -26.04 17.63
CA ILE A 426 2.25 -26.71 18.15
C ILE A 426 1.90 -28.14 18.61
N ARG A 427 0.79 -28.32 19.31
CA ARG A 427 0.33 -29.63 19.79
C ARG A 427 -0.02 -30.61 18.66
N ILE A 428 -0.65 -30.08 17.58
CA ILE A 428 -0.96 -30.87 16.38
C ILE A 428 0.36 -31.28 15.67
N LEU A 429 1.34 -30.39 15.60
CA LEU A 429 2.66 -30.67 15.01
C LEU A 429 3.45 -31.68 15.85
N GLN A 430 3.34 -31.62 17.20
CA GLN A 430 3.97 -32.56 18.10
C GLN A 430 3.30 -33.97 18.01
N ASN A 431 1.98 -34.01 17.91
CA ASN A 431 1.25 -35.29 17.72
C ASN A 431 1.51 -35.91 16.33
N ARG A 432 1.73 -35.11 15.29
CA ARG A 432 2.18 -35.64 13.99
C ARG A 432 3.59 -36.24 14.06
N LYS A 433 4.49 -35.65 14.87
CA LYS A 433 5.83 -36.22 15.11
C LYS A 433 5.79 -37.55 15.90
N SER A 434 4.92 -37.66 16.91
CA SER A 434 4.81 -38.89 17.70
C SER A 434 4.22 -40.06 16.91
N ASN A 435 3.31 -39.77 15.93
CA ASN A 435 2.72 -40.82 15.08
C ASN A 435 3.62 -41.23 13.88
N SER A 436 4.71 -40.52 13.61
CA SER A 436 5.70 -40.92 12.59
C SER A 436 6.86 -41.75 13.15
N PHE A 437 6.86 -42.08 14.46
CA PHE A 437 7.84 -42.95 15.12
C PHE A 437 7.27 -44.31 15.52
N SER A 438 6.03 -44.64 15.10
CA SER A 438 5.41 -45.93 15.33
C SER A 438 4.92 -46.55 14.03
N VAL A 439 5.88 -46.84 13.12
CA VAL A 439 5.82 -47.88 12.08
C VAL A 439 7.23 -48.43 11.88
#